data_90d1cb6bf031908053c18e54a1332ac7
#
_entry.id   90d1cb6bf031908053c18e54a1332ac7
#
_cell.length_a   1.000
_cell.length_b   1.000
_cell.length_c   1.000
_cell.angle_alpha   90.00
_cell.angle_beta   90.00
_cell.angle_gamma   90.00
#
_symmetry.space_group_name_H-M   'P 1'
#
loop_
_entity.id
_entity.type
_entity.pdbx_description
1 polymer ?
#
loop_
_entity_poly.entity_id
_entity_poly.type
_entity_poly.pdbx_seq_one_letter_code
_entity_poly.pdbx_strand_id
1 'polypeptide(L)'
;LLEQPILRAKKGQLAITDRYPHRIHHQLVELGYGASAHASDGTSVAFNVQGRPTGQLLIGSSRQFDAPGNDIDFPLLAAMLARANAFLPTLAQMNVIRCWTGQRAASADGLPLLGPHPQHRWLWLALGHEGLGVTTALGSAELISAQIHHHRPAIDDTPYLAARMFSTE
;
A
#
# COMPACT_ATOMS: atom_id res chain seq x y z
N LEU A 1 -4.05 -22.32 -14.52
CA LEU A 1 -4.42 -21.33 -13.51
C LEU A 1 -3.70 -21.68 -12.21
N LEU A 2 -3.26 -20.69 -11.46
CA LEU A 2 -2.45 -20.85 -10.26
C LEU A 2 -3.12 -21.78 -9.24
N GLU A 3 -2.41 -22.76 -8.73
CA GLU A 3 -2.90 -23.66 -7.68
C GLU A 3 -2.97 -22.94 -6.33
N GLN A 4 -2.18 -21.87 -6.13
CA GLN A 4 -2.22 -21.02 -4.94
C GLN A 4 -2.19 -19.53 -5.32
N PRO A 5 -2.81 -18.66 -4.49
CA PRO A 5 -2.76 -17.23 -4.71
C PRO A 5 -1.34 -16.68 -4.48
N ILE A 6 -0.79 -16.01 -5.48
CA ILE A 6 0.54 -15.35 -5.39
C ILE A 6 0.48 -13.99 -4.69
N LEU A 7 -0.70 -13.51 -4.38
CA LEU A 7 -0.93 -12.26 -3.66
C LEU A 7 -1.79 -12.49 -2.44
N ARG A 8 -1.47 -11.78 -1.37
CA ARG A 8 -2.29 -11.70 -0.15
C ARG A 8 -2.99 -10.36 -0.08
N ALA A 9 -4.22 -10.36 0.38
CA ALA A 9 -4.94 -9.14 0.66
C ALA A 9 -4.40 -8.48 1.95
N LYS A 10 -4.04 -7.21 1.86
CA LYS A 10 -3.58 -6.40 2.99
C LYS A 10 -4.53 -5.22 3.15
N LYS A 11 -5.54 -5.40 4.00
CA LYS A 11 -6.58 -4.41 4.27
C LYS A 11 -6.00 -3.20 5.00
N GLY A 12 -6.42 -2.01 4.60
CA GLY A 12 -6.10 -0.77 5.29
C GLY A 12 -7.32 0.10 5.46
N GLN A 13 -7.32 0.93 6.49
CA GLN A 13 -8.38 1.89 6.79
C GLN A 13 -7.83 3.30 6.71
N LEU A 14 -8.69 4.22 6.29
CA LEU A 14 -8.44 5.66 6.24
C LEU A 14 -9.63 6.40 6.82
N ALA A 15 -9.36 7.59 7.35
CA ALA A 15 -10.37 8.54 7.79
C ALA A 15 -10.14 9.89 7.12
N ILE A 16 -11.22 10.62 6.83
CA ILE A 16 -11.15 11.99 6.33
C ILE A 16 -11.95 12.92 7.22
N THR A 17 -11.38 14.06 7.52
CA THR A 17 -12.02 15.07 8.36
C THR A 17 -12.95 15.97 7.56
N ASP A 18 -13.73 16.78 8.26
CA ASP A 18 -14.33 17.99 7.69
C ASP A 18 -13.22 18.99 7.28
N ARG A 19 -13.61 20.13 6.73
CA ARG A 19 -12.67 21.11 6.18
C ARG A 19 -12.02 21.96 7.27
N TYR A 20 -10.70 21.89 7.33
CA TYR A 20 -9.83 22.68 8.21
C TYR A 20 -8.69 23.27 7.36
N PRO A 21 -8.95 24.25 6.51
CA PRO A 21 -7.95 24.78 5.56
C PRO A 21 -6.72 25.33 6.28
N HIS A 22 -5.58 25.17 5.64
CA HIS A 22 -4.28 25.69 6.12
C HIS A 22 -3.77 25.11 7.45
N ARG A 23 -4.34 23.99 7.92
CA ARG A 23 -3.87 23.33 9.16
C ARG A 23 -2.65 22.47 8.94
N ILE A 24 -2.54 21.85 7.77
CA ILE A 24 -1.41 20.99 7.39
C ILE A 24 -1.05 21.30 5.94
N HIS A 25 0.21 21.64 5.70
CA HIS A 25 0.73 22.01 4.39
C HIS A 25 1.54 20.90 3.74
N HIS A 26 2.03 19.93 4.53
CA HIS A 26 2.85 18.81 4.07
C HIS A 26 2.25 17.50 4.55
N GLN A 27 2.58 16.42 3.87
CA GLN A 27 2.31 15.10 4.42
C GLN A 27 3.22 14.85 5.62
N LEU A 28 2.65 14.49 6.75
CA LEU A 28 3.37 14.10 7.97
C LEU A 28 3.28 12.59 8.15
N VAL A 29 4.40 11.97 8.41
CA VAL A 29 4.52 10.50 8.55
C VAL A 29 5.47 10.22 9.71
N GLU A 30 5.14 9.26 10.57
CA GLU A 30 6.07 8.85 11.63
C GLU A 30 7.30 8.14 11.08
N LEU A 31 8.46 8.26 11.74
CA LEU A 31 9.70 7.63 11.28
C LEU A 31 9.61 6.10 11.19
N GLY A 32 8.85 5.47 12.09
CA GLY A 32 8.60 4.02 12.07
C GLY A 32 7.64 3.53 10.99
N TYR A 33 7.08 4.42 10.16
CA TYR A 33 6.09 4.08 9.15
C TYR A 33 6.59 3.00 8.17
N GLY A 34 7.82 3.10 7.72
CA GLY A 34 8.43 2.13 6.80
C GLY A 34 8.49 0.71 7.40
N ALA A 35 8.97 0.58 8.63
CA ALA A 35 9.03 -0.71 9.32
C ALA A 35 7.63 -1.33 9.50
N SER A 36 6.64 -0.52 9.88
CA SER A 36 5.24 -0.95 9.97
C SER A 36 4.64 -1.30 8.61
N ALA A 37 5.04 -0.58 7.55
CA ALA A 37 4.57 -0.83 6.18
C ALA A 37 5.04 -2.16 5.62
N HIS A 38 6.27 -2.55 5.95
CA HIS A 38 6.92 -3.76 5.43
C HIS A 38 6.84 -4.97 6.37
N ALA A 39 6.07 -4.88 7.47
CA ALA A 39 5.78 -6.06 8.28
C ALA A 39 5.09 -7.14 7.43
N SER A 40 5.55 -8.38 7.56
CA SER A 40 5.11 -9.52 6.75
C SER A 40 3.79 -10.13 7.20
N ASP A 41 3.34 -9.81 8.41
CA ASP A 41 2.14 -10.37 9.02
C ASP A 41 1.53 -9.43 10.06
N GLY A 42 0.39 -9.84 10.61
CA GLY A 42 -0.28 -9.21 11.73
C GLY A 42 -1.08 -7.95 11.39
N THR A 43 -1.41 -7.23 12.46
CA THR A 43 -2.18 -5.98 12.43
C THR A 43 -1.32 -4.85 12.97
N SER A 44 -1.29 -3.71 12.28
CA SER A 44 -0.53 -2.55 12.72
C SER A 44 -1.23 -1.24 12.37
N VAL A 45 -0.88 -0.19 13.12
CA VAL A 45 -1.23 1.19 12.84
C VAL A 45 0.03 2.04 12.79
N ALA A 46 0.03 3.03 11.90
CA ALA A 46 1.11 3.99 11.79
C ALA A 46 0.54 5.38 11.49
N PHE A 47 1.17 6.42 12.04
CA PHE A 47 0.74 7.78 11.80
C PHE A 47 1.10 8.26 10.40
N ASN A 48 0.07 8.73 9.72
CA ASN A 48 0.18 9.43 8.44
C ASN A 48 -0.98 10.41 8.35
N VAL A 49 -0.72 11.67 8.07
CA VAL A 49 -1.74 12.68 7.79
C VAL A 49 -1.35 13.52 6.60
N GLN A 50 -2.32 13.78 5.74
CA GLN A 50 -2.14 14.57 4.52
C GLN A 50 -3.23 15.62 4.40
N GLY A 51 -2.84 16.89 4.25
CA GLY A 51 -3.76 17.96 3.87
C GLY A 51 -4.20 17.82 2.41
N ARG A 52 -5.51 18.03 2.18
CA ARG A 52 -6.08 18.04 0.83
C ARG A 52 -6.31 19.48 0.37
N PRO A 53 -6.26 19.78 -0.93
CA PRO A 53 -6.56 21.13 -1.44
C PRO A 53 -7.94 21.65 -1.02
N THR A 54 -8.88 20.74 -0.74
CA THR A 54 -10.23 21.05 -0.25
C THR A 54 -10.26 21.52 1.22
N GLY A 55 -9.12 21.48 1.93
CA GLY A 55 -8.99 21.77 3.36
C GLY A 55 -9.25 20.59 4.28
N GLN A 56 -9.64 19.44 3.75
CA GLN A 56 -9.81 18.22 4.52
C GLN A 56 -8.47 17.58 4.86
N LEU A 57 -8.41 16.82 5.95
CA LEU A 57 -7.24 16.03 6.32
C LEU A 57 -7.53 14.54 6.14
N LEU A 58 -6.67 13.87 5.39
CA LEU A 58 -6.69 12.42 5.24
C LEU A 58 -5.77 11.82 6.30
N ILE A 59 -6.35 10.97 7.16
CA ILE A 59 -5.65 10.35 8.29
C ILE A 59 -5.52 8.86 8.01
N GLY A 60 -4.35 8.32 8.13
CA GLY A 60 -4.00 6.90 8.01
C GLY A 60 -2.84 6.54 8.94
N SER A 61 -2.46 5.33 8.92
CA SER A 61 -3.02 4.21 8.20
C SER A 61 -3.04 2.97 9.07
N SER A 62 -3.87 2.01 8.73
CA SER A 62 -3.83 0.68 9.32
C SER A 62 -3.43 -0.38 8.30
N ARG A 63 -3.04 -1.55 8.80
CA ARG A 63 -2.71 -2.74 8.00
C ARG A 63 -3.19 -3.98 8.73
N GLN A 64 -3.88 -4.85 8.00
CA GLN A 64 -4.33 -6.16 8.47
C GLN A 64 -4.14 -7.16 7.33
N PHE A 65 -3.35 -8.19 7.56
CA PHE A 65 -3.27 -9.32 6.62
C PHE A 65 -4.49 -10.23 6.80
N ASP A 66 -4.91 -10.82 5.68
CA ASP A 66 -5.96 -11.85 5.63
C ASP A 66 -7.30 -11.46 6.30
N ALA A 67 -7.54 -10.15 6.44
CA ALA A 67 -8.81 -9.64 6.94
C ALA A 67 -9.86 -9.67 5.81
N PRO A 68 -10.91 -10.50 5.91
CA PRO A 68 -11.91 -10.62 4.87
C PRO A 68 -12.77 -9.35 4.77
N GLY A 69 -13.30 -9.11 3.56
CA GLY A 69 -14.28 -8.07 3.32
C GLY A 69 -13.74 -6.64 3.40
N ASN A 70 -14.66 -5.69 3.28
CA ASN A 70 -14.37 -4.26 3.28
C ASN A 70 -14.99 -3.53 4.48
N ASP A 71 -15.43 -4.28 5.49
CA ASP A 71 -16.02 -3.69 6.68
C ASP A 71 -14.96 -2.94 7.49
N ILE A 72 -15.39 -1.87 8.16
CA ILE A 72 -14.55 -1.10 9.06
C ILE A 72 -14.35 -1.89 10.36
N ASP A 73 -13.09 -2.06 10.73
CA ASP A 73 -12.70 -2.54 12.06
C ASP A 73 -12.62 -1.32 12.99
N PHE A 74 -13.68 -1.09 13.77
CA PHE A 74 -13.77 0.08 14.65
C PHE A 74 -12.70 0.11 15.75
N PRO A 75 -12.35 -1.00 16.42
CA PRO A 75 -11.21 -1.02 17.34
C PRO A 75 -9.90 -0.58 16.69
N LEU A 76 -9.61 -1.07 15.51
CA LEU A 76 -8.39 -0.69 14.78
C LEU A 76 -8.45 0.76 14.29
N LEU A 77 -9.61 1.23 13.85
CA LEU A 77 -9.82 2.63 13.49
C LEU A 77 -9.58 3.54 14.71
N ALA A 78 -10.10 3.17 15.86
CA ALA A 78 -9.86 3.92 17.10
C ALA A 78 -8.37 3.96 17.48
N ALA A 79 -7.67 2.84 17.36
CA ALA A 79 -6.22 2.77 17.59
C ALA A 79 -5.44 3.67 16.61
N MET A 80 -5.84 3.69 15.32
CA MET A 80 -5.25 4.55 14.29
C MET A 80 -5.45 6.04 14.61
N LEU A 81 -6.66 6.44 15.03
CA LEU A 81 -6.96 7.82 15.40
C LEU A 81 -6.26 8.22 16.71
N ALA A 82 -6.19 7.31 17.68
CA ALA A 82 -5.42 7.54 18.90
C ALA A 82 -3.92 7.75 18.61
N ARG A 83 -3.36 6.93 17.70
CA ARG A 83 -1.97 7.11 17.23
C ARG A 83 -1.77 8.47 16.57
N ALA A 84 -2.70 8.87 15.71
CA ALA A 84 -2.66 10.18 15.04
C ALA A 84 -2.72 11.34 16.06
N ASN A 85 -3.59 11.26 17.05
CA ASN A 85 -3.71 12.25 18.12
C ASN A 85 -2.44 12.35 18.99
N ALA A 86 -1.73 11.25 19.19
CA ALA A 86 -0.46 11.26 19.92
C ALA A 86 0.63 12.07 19.21
N PHE A 87 0.66 12.03 17.85
CA PHE A 87 1.59 12.83 17.05
C PHE A 87 1.10 14.26 16.80
N LEU A 88 -0.19 14.44 16.63
CA LEU A 88 -0.80 15.73 16.34
C LEU A 88 -2.07 15.94 17.19
N PRO A 89 -1.92 16.41 18.44
CA PRO A 89 -3.04 16.54 19.39
C PRO A 89 -4.21 17.41 18.90
N THR A 90 -3.96 18.33 17.98
CA THR A 90 -5.01 19.18 17.41
C THR A 90 -6.05 18.40 16.59
N LEU A 91 -5.74 17.18 16.16
CA LEU A 91 -6.70 16.32 15.47
C LEU A 91 -7.87 15.88 16.35
N ALA A 92 -7.68 15.83 17.67
CA ALA A 92 -8.73 15.48 18.64
C ALA A 92 -9.92 16.46 18.64
N GLN A 93 -9.73 17.66 18.10
CA GLN A 93 -10.78 18.71 17.99
C GLN A 93 -11.47 18.70 16.63
N MET A 94 -11.11 17.78 15.75
CA MET A 94 -11.60 17.74 14.39
C MET A 94 -12.63 16.63 14.20
N ASN A 95 -13.66 16.90 13.40
CA ASN A 95 -14.69 15.93 13.08
C ASN A 95 -14.26 15.07 11.91
N VAL A 96 -14.32 13.75 12.09
CA VAL A 96 -14.20 12.78 11.00
C VAL A 96 -15.57 12.64 10.33
N ILE A 97 -15.63 12.86 9.03
CA ILE A 97 -16.88 12.79 8.26
C ILE A 97 -17.05 11.47 7.51
N ARG A 98 -15.95 10.74 7.27
CA ARG A 98 -15.99 9.46 6.58
C ARG A 98 -14.79 8.60 6.93
N CYS A 99 -15.03 7.29 7.04
CA CYS A 99 -14.00 6.26 7.07
C CYS A 99 -14.27 5.24 5.96
N TRP A 100 -13.23 4.60 5.46
CA TRP A 100 -13.34 3.51 4.49
C TRP A 100 -12.16 2.58 4.58
N THR A 101 -12.30 1.44 3.91
CA THR A 101 -11.26 0.42 3.79
C THR A 101 -10.84 0.25 2.34
N GLY A 102 -9.68 -0.35 2.13
CA GLY A 102 -9.20 -0.79 0.83
C GLY A 102 -8.25 -1.97 0.98
N GLN A 103 -8.25 -2.85 -0.01
CA GLN A 103 -7.34 -3.99 -0.06
C GLN A 103 -6.12 -3.64 -0.92
N ARG A 104 -4.93 -3.86 -0.35
CA ARG A 104 -3.67 -3.78 -1.08
C ARG A 104 -3.26 -5.18 -1.51
N ALA A 105 -2.77 -5.32 -2.73
CA ALA A 105 -2.25 -6.56 -3.25
C ALA A 105 -0.79 -6.72 -2.82
N ALA A 106 -0.53 -7.52 -1.79
CA ALA A 106 0.81 -7.78 -1.27
C ALA A 106 1.36 -9.08 -1.83
N SER A 107 2.57 -9.07 -2.37
CA SER A 107 3.36 -10.26 -2.67
C SER A 107 3.94 -10.85 -1.38
N ALA A 108 4.39 -12.10 -1.40
CA ALA A 108 4.92 -12.77 -0.22
C ALA A 108 6.24 -12.14 0.28
N ASP A 109 7.03 -11.59 -0.64
CA ASP A 109 8.34 -10.97 -0.35
C ASP A 109 8.31 -9.44 -0.30
N GLY A 110 7.14 -8.83 -0.50
CA GLY A 110 6.95 -7.37 -0.50
C GLY A 110 7.44 -6.67 -1.77
N LEU A 111 7.94 -7.39 -2.77
CA LEU A 111 8.39 -6.84 -4.05
C LEU A 111 7.34 -7.05 -5.14
N PRO A 112 7.15 -6.10 -6.08
CA PRO A 112 6.22 -6.28 -7.18
C PRO A 112 6.65 -7.43 -8.10
N LEU A 113 5.66 -8.04 -8.76
CA LEU A 113 5.84 -9.07 -9.77
C LEU A 113 5.72 -8.44 -11.14
N LEU A 114 6.83 -8.36 -11.85
CA LEU A 114 6.92 -7.70 -13.16
C LEU A 114 7.42 -8.68 -14.22
N GLY A 115 6.79 -8.64 -15.39
CA GLY A 115 7.26 -9.41 -16.54
C GLY A 115 6.36 -10.56 -16.96
N PRO A 116 6.87 -11.46 -17.86
CA PRO A 116 6.07 -12.54 -18.42
C PRO A 116 5.73 -13.59 -17.36
N HIS A 117 4.52 -14.13 -17.46
CA HIS A 117 4.13 -15.30 -16.68
C HIS A 117 4.89 -16.54 -17.18
N PRO A 118 5.56 -17.30 -16.30
CA PRO A 118 6.45 -18.37 -16.75
C PRO A 118 5.75 -19.52 -17.52
N GLN A 119 4.48 -19.77 -17.20
CA GLN A 119 3.68 -20.85 -17.82
C GLN A 119 2.71 -20.36 -18.92
N HIS A 120 2.48 -19.05 -19.02
CA HIS A 120 1.52 -18.46 -19.95
C HIS A 120 2.17 -17.33 -20.75
N ARG A 121 2.82 -17.68 -21.84
CA ARG A 121 3.65 -16.79 -22.68
C ARG A 121 2.95 -15.49 -23.16
N TRP A 122 1.63 -15.45 -23.16
CA TRP A 122 0.84 -14.28 -23.56
C TRP A 122 0.45 -13.36 -22.39
N LEU A 123 0.71 -13.81 -21.16
CA LEU A 123 0.33 -13.08 -19.97
C LEU A 123 1.55 -12.35 -19.40
N TRP A 124 1.42 -11.05 -19.26
CA TRP A 124 2.39 -10.19 -18.59
C TRP A 124 1.83 -9.73 -17.26
N LEU A 125 2.64 -9.72 -16.24
CA LEU A 125 2.28 -9.35 -14.87
C LEU A 125 2.88 -7.98 -14.49
N ALA A 126 2.07 -7.15 -13.84
CA ALA A 126 2.45 -5.89 -13.21
C ALA A 126 1.62 -5.73 -11.93
N LEU A 127 1.97 -6.47 -10.87
CA LEU A 127 1.13 -6.61 -9.68
C LEU A 127 1.97 -6.76 -8.41
N GLY A 128 1.32 -6.77 -7.24
CA GLY A 128 2.02 -6.97 -5.97
C GLY A 128 2.71 -5.72 -5.41
N HIS A 129 2.39 -4.52 -5.90
CA HIS A 129 3.01 -3.27 -5.47
C HIS A 129 2.54 -2.79 -4.09
N GLU A 130 1.58 -3.46 -3.49
CA GLU A 130 0.96 -3.08 -2.22
C GLU A 130 0.47 -1.60 -2.23
N GLY A 131 1.01 -0.77 -1.36
CA GLY A 131 0.67 0.65 -1.27
C GLY A 131 1.50 1.57 -2.16
N LEU A 132 2.48 1.05 -2.89
CA LEU A 132 3.45 1.84 -3.66
C LEU A 132 3.17 1.89 -5.17
N GLY A 133 2.10 1.26 -5.65
CA GLY A 133 1.85 1.10 -7.08
C GLY A 133 1.84 2.40 -7.87
N VAL A 134 1.23 3.47 -7.35
CA VAL A 134 1.25 4.79 -8.03
C VAL A 134 2.65 5.38 -8.07
N THR A 135 3.38 5.31 -6.97
CA THR A 135 4.74 5.88 -6.84
C THR A 135 5.73 5.16 -7.76
N THR A 136 5.60 3.84 -7.89
CA THR A 136 6.55 3.00 -8.64
C THR A 136 6.09 2.70 -10.07
N ALA A 137 4.95 3.25 -10.51
CA ALA A 137 4.35 2.94 -11.80
C ALA A 137 5.30 3.16 -12.99
N LEU A 138 6.02 4.29 -13.01
CA LEU A 138 6.94 4.61 -14.11
C LEU A 138 8.15 3.67 -14.14
N GLY A 139 8.71 3.32 -12.97
CA GLY A 139 9.79 2.34 -12.89
C GLY A 139 9.33 0.94 -13.31
N SER A 140 8.14 0.52 -12.89
CA SER A 140 7.55 -0.75 -13.32
C SER A 140 7.31 -0.79 -14.84
N ALA A 141 6.83 0.31 -15.42
CA ALA A 141 6.61 0.42 -16.86
C ALA A 141 7.94 0.35 -17.64
N GLU A 142 8.99 1.01 -17.15
CA GLU A 142 10.32 0.96 -17.75
C GLU A 142 10.86 -0.46 -17.77
N LEU A 143 10.80 -1.19 -16.62
CA LEU A 143 11.27 -2.58 -16.53
C LEU A 143 10.51 -3.51 -17.49
N ILE A 144 9.19 -3.43 -17.52
CA ILE A 144 8.37 -4.25 -18.42
C ILE A 144 8.65 -3.89 -19.88
N SER A 145 8.79 -2.61 -20.20
CA SER A 145 9.13 -2.15 -21.55
C SER A 145 10.49 -2.68 -22.00
N ALA A 146 11.49 -2.65 -21.13
CA ALA A 146 12.82 -3.18 -21.41
C ALA A 146 12.77 -4.69 -21.71
N GLN A 147 11.98 -5.45 -20.92
CA GLN A 147 11.79 -6.89 -21.17
C GLN A 147 11.07 -7.19 -22.48
N ILE A 148 10.01 -6.43 -22.81
CA ILE A 148 9.26 -6.62 -24.07
C ILE A 148 10.14 -6.33 -25.28
N HIS A 149 10.96 -5.30 -25.23
CA HIS A 149 11.81 -4.87 -26.32
C HIS A 149 13.23 -5.44 -26.28
N HIS A 150 13.52 -6.32 -25.33
CA HIS A 150 14.82 -7.00 -25.18
C HIS A 150 16.00 -6.02 -25.05
N HIS A 151 15.79 -4.89 -24.36
CA HIS A 151 16.91 -4.02 -24.01
C HIS A 151 17.27 -4.14 -22.52
N ARG A 152 18.46 -3.64 -22.21
CA ARG A 152 18.93 -3.59 -20.82
C ARG A 152 18.13 -2.53 -20.04
N PRO A 153 17.47 -2.90 -18.91
CA PRO A 153 16.77 -1.95 -18.07
C PRO A 153 17.76 -1.02 -17.34
N ALA A 154 17.27 0.13 -16.88
CA ALA A 154 18.06 1.11 -16.14
C ALA A 154 18.50 0.62 -14.76
N ILE A 155 17.71 -0.29 -14.15
CA ILE A 155 18.02 -0.96 -12.88
C ILE A 155 17.94 -2.47 -13.06
N ASP A 156 18.55 -3.23 -12.15
CA ASP A 156 18.44 -4.69 -12.16
C ASP A 156 16.97 -5.12 -11.95
N ASP A 157 16.42 -5.85 -12.92
CA ASP A 157 15.04 -6.34 -12.89
C ASP A 157 14.90 -7.71 -12.24
N THR A 158 16.02 -8.42 -12.00
CA THR A 158 16.05 -9.78 -11.44
C THR A 158 15.20 -9.93 -10.18
N PRO A 159 15.25 -9.01 -9.18
CA PRO A 159 14.45 -9.13 -7.98
C PRO A 159 12.93 -9.01 -8.22
N TYR A 160 12.53 -8.46 -9.36
CA TYR A 160 11.12 -8.18 -9.68
C TYR A 160 10.51 -9.19 -10.66
N LEU A 161 11.32 -10.10 -11.22
CA LEU A 161 10.83 -11.07 -12.19
C LEU A 161 9.69 -11.91 -11.61
N ALA A 162 8.60 -12.01 -12.34
CA ALA A 162 7.41 -12.75 -11.90
C ALA A 162 7.72 -14.24 -11.66
N ALA A 163 8.67 -14.79 -12.43
CA ALA A 163 9.08 -16.20 -12.35
C ALA A 163 9.48 -16.65 -10.94
N ARG A 164 10.03 -15.75 -10.09
CA ARG A 164 10.47 -16.10 -8.72
C ARG A 164 9.37 -16.65 -7.82
N MET A 165 8.10 -16.36 -8.11
CA MET A 165 6.94 -16.83 -7.33
C MET A 165 6.29 -18.10 -7.91
N PHE A 166 6.84 -18.60 -9.01
CA PHE A 166 6.33 -19.78 -9.70
C PHE A 166 7.37 -20.92 -9.75
N SER A 167 8.48 -20.80 -9.02
CA SER A 167 9.47 -21.86 -8.94
C SER A 167 8.78 -23.08 -8.31
N THR A 168 8.61 -24.12 -9.11
CA THR A 168 8.29 -25.46 -8.63
C THR A 168 9.56 -26.04 -7.99
N GLU A 169 9.45 -26.51 -6.77
CA GLU A 169 10.39 -27.49 -6.22
C GLU A 169 10.45 -28.75 -7.10
#